data_82823e5c8d6ed836738c546fd28946ad
#
_entry.id   82823e5c8d6ed836738c546fd28946ad
#
_cell.length_a   1.000
_cell.length_b   1.000
_cell.length_c   1.000
_cell.angle_alpha   90.00
_cell.angle_beta   90.00
_cell.angle_gamma   90.00
#
_symmetry.space_group_name_H-M   'P 1'
#
loop_
_entity.id
_entity.type
_entity.pdbx_description
1 polymer ?
#
loop_
_entity_poly.entity_id
_entity_poly.type
_entity_poly.pdbx_seq_one_letter_code
_entity_poly.pdbx_strand_id
1 'polypeptide(L)'
;CLHCLDLGAKQDVVGNLFREYLQGSFCDGSNANNKLKSLLLQLKAHYKEHKTPTRIQNITSDMIQRSGKPPKLRAKGAETRCIVPFAFECAQKMHEEMDDMHSFTVFRCVASLADYYMLMSLDEWKPALAKQACRQFCVLYKALSDEASAKYNHDVFWRLKPKFHMFQDMAEYHGFVLGKPRTFWNYMDEDFVGWV
;
A
#
# COMPACT_ATOMS: atom_id res chain seq x y z
N CYS A 1 -11.48 -8.43 -5.39
CA CYS A 1 -10.80 -7.16 -5.16
C CYS A 1 -10.14 -7.12 -3.77
N LEU A 2 -10.88 -7.37 -2.69
CA LEU A 2 -10.36 -7.31 -1.32
C LEU A 2 -9.07 -8.13 -1.12
N HIS A 3 -9.09 -9.41 -1.45
CA HIS A 3 -7.95 -10.30 -1.20
C HIS A 3 -6.71 -10.04 -2.06
N CYS A 4 -6.88 -9.64 -3.31
CA CYS A 4 -5.72 -9.35 -4.16
C CYS A 4 -5.18 -7.94 -3.97
N LEU A 5 -6.04 -6.97 -3.70
CA LEU A 5 -5.64 -5.57 -3.55
C LEU A 5 -5.48 -5.16 -2.08
N ASP A 6 -6.54 -5.11 -1.28
CA ASP A 6 -6.50 -4.54 0.08
C ASP A 6 -5.76 -5.42 1.10
N LEU A 7 -5.94 -6.76 1.04
CA LEU A 7 -5.23 -7.74 1.87
C LEU A 7 -4.01 -8.34 1.14
N GLY A 8 -3.70 -7.89 -0.06
CA GLY A 8 -2.60 -8.34 -0.89
C GLY A 8 -1.60 -7.22 -1.20
N ALA A 9 -1.64 -6.74 -2.44
CA ALA A 9 -0.65 -5.82 -2.98
C ALA A 9 -0.45 -4.56 -2.12
N LYS A 10 -1.52 -3.95 -1.59
CA LYS A 10 -1.39 -2.77 -0.73
C LYS A 10 -0.69 -3.03 0.59
N GLN A 11 -1.05 -4.12 1.28
CA GLN A 11 -0.39 -4.43 2.53
C GLN A 11 1.11 -4.65 2.32
N ASP A 12 1.49 -5.21 1.16
CA ASP A 12 2.89 -5.41 0.81
C ASP A 12 3.58 -4.06 0.50
N VAL A 13 2.94 -3.18 -0.28
CA VAL A 13 3.47 -1.83 -0.58
C VAL A 13 3.63 -1.00 0.69
N VAL A 14 2.56 -0.86 1.47
CA VAL A 14 2.58 -0.02 2.68
C VAL A 14 3.54 -0.60 3.73
N GLY A 15 3.63 -1.92 3.84
CA GLY A 15 4.59 -2.57 4.74
C GLY A 15 6.04 -2.26 4.38
N ASN A 16 6.40 -2.37 3.08
CA ASN A 16 7.75 -2.03 2.60
C ASN A 16 8.04 -0.53 2.79
N LEU A 17 7.14 0.34 2.33
CA LEU A 17 7.28 1.79 2.51
C LEU A 17 7.49 2.17 3.98
N PHE A 18 6.65 1.70 4.89
CA PHE A 18 6.79 2.05 6.31
C PHE A 18 8.06 1.48 6.92
N ARG A 19 8.52 0.33 6.46
CA ARG A 19 9.80 -0.22 6.89
C ARG A 19 10.96 0.70 6.49
N GLU A 20 10.99 1.17 5.26
CA GLU A 20 12.01 2.09 4.76
C GLU A 20 11.88 3.47 5.42
N TYR A 21 10.66 4.00 5.55
CA TYR A 21 10.38 5.27 6.21
C TYR A 21 10.86 5.31 7.67
N LEU A 22 10.71 4.20 8.40
CA LEU A 22 11.21 4.05 9.76
C LEU A 22 12.74 3.87 9.83
N GLN A 23 13.38 3.33 8.79
CA GLN A 23 14.84 3.22 8.71
C GLN A 23 15.51 4.56 8.42
N GLY A 24 14.83 5.43 7.67
CA GLY A 24 15.28 6.79 7.38
C GLY A 24 15.15 7.76 8.56
N SER A 25 15.29 9.05 8.24
CA SER A 25 15.19 10.20 9.18
C SER A 25 13.78 10.77 9.31
N PHE A 26 12.78 10.18 8.64
CA PHE A 26 11.42 10.72 8.51
C PHE A 26 10.55 10.62 9.77
N CYS A 27 10.99 9.82 10.74
CA CYS A 27 10.34 9.65 12.03
C CYS A 27 11.29 10.04 13.15
N ASP A 28 10.82 10.89 14.07
CA ASP A 28 11.58 11.28 15.25
C ASP A 28 11.80 10.10 16.18
N GLY A 29 12.99 10.04 16.75
CA GLY A 29 13.34 9.07 17.78
C GLY A 29 14.67 8.37 17.58
N SER A 30 15.34 8.09 18.69
CA SER A 30 16.65 7.42 18.71
C SER A 30 16.56 5.89 18.60
N ASN A 31 15.37 5.31 18.77
CA ASN A 31 15.16 3.87 18.70
C ASN A 31 13.86 3.52 17.95
N ALA A 32 13.72 2.24 17.59
CA ALA A 32 12.60 1.75 16.79
C ALA A 32 11.23 2.06 17.41
N ASN A 33 11.09 1.95 18.74
CA ASN A 33 9.82 2.21 19.41
C ASN A 33 9.42 3.69 19.34
N ASN A 34 10.39 4.61 19.47
CA ASN A 34 10.14 6.05 19.38
C ASN A 34 9.77 6.43 17.93
N LYS A 35 10.47 5.87 16.94
CA LYS A 35 10.13 6.06 15.53
C LYS A 35 8.72 5.55 15.20
N LEU A 36 8.31 4.39 15.73
CA LEU A 36 6.93 3.88 15.59
C LEU A 36 5.90 4.82 16.22
N LYS A 37 6.19 5.38 17.39
CA LYS A 37 5.32 6.39 18.02
C LYS A 37 5.20 7.64 17.17
N SER A 38 6.32 8.11 16.58
CA SER A 38 6.33 9.26 15.66
C SER A 38 5.48 8.97 14.43
N LEU A 39 5.64 7.81 13.78
CA LEU A 39 4.81 7.39 12.65
C LEU A 39 3.31 7.36 13.01
N LEU A 40 2.97 6.81 14.18
CA LEU A 40 1.59 6.76 14.65
C LEU A 40 1.01 8.16 14.92
N LEU A 41 1.81 9.09 15.44
CA LEU A 41 1.39 10.48 15.63
C LEU A 41 1.14 11.18 14.29
N GLN A 42 2.02 11.01 13.31
CA GLN A 42 1.82 11.52 11.94
C GLN A 42 0.53 10.96 11.33
N LEU A 43 0.31 9.63 11.44
CA LEU A 43 -0.90 8.98 10.95
C LEU A 43 -2.17 9.51 11.64
N LYS A 44 -2.15 9.72 12.95
CA LYS A 44 -3.29 10.27 13.70
C LYS A 44 -3.60 11.72 13.29
N ALA A 45 -2.57 12.53 13.02
CA ALA A 45 -2.72 13.88 12.50
C ALA A 45 -3.40 13.86 11.13
N HIS A 46 -2.91 13.03 10.19
CA HIS A 46 -3.53 12.82 8.88
C HIS A 46 -5.00 12.38 9.00
N TYR A 47 -5.32 11.41 9.86
CA TYR A 47 -6.70 10.95 10.08
C TYR A 47 -7.62 12.05 10.62
N LYS A 48 -7.10 12.95 11.43
CA LYS A 48 -7.86 14.09 11.96
C LYS A 48 -8.14 15.11 10.87
N GLU A 49 -7.14 15.45 10.08
CA GLU A 49 -7.24 16.41 8.97
C GLU A 49 -8.21 15.95 7.90
N HIS A 50 -8.07 14.71 7.44
CA HIS A 50 -8.87 14.14 6.33
C HIS A 50 -10.17 13.47 6.79
N LYS A 51 -10.53 13.55 8.08
CA LYS A 51 -11.75 12.93 8.66
C LYS A 51 -11.91 11.46 8.27
N THR A 52 -10.80 10.71 8.25
CA THR A 52 -10.75 9.32 7.78
C THR A 52 -11.71 8.44 8.59
N PRO A 53 -12.60 7.67 7.95
CA PRO A 53 -13.66 6.93 8.65
C PRO A 53 -13.16 5.69 9.39
N THR A 54 -12.23 4.95 8.78
CA THR A 54 -11.67 3.70 9.35
C THR A 54 -10.20 3.92 9.68
N ARG A 55 -9.81 3.68 10.94
CA ARG A 55 -8.53 4.12 11.48
C ARG A 55 -7.78 3.00 12.15
N ILE A 56 -6.50 2.85 11.84
CA ILE A 56 -5.57 2.05 12.64
C ILE A 56 -5.33 2.79 13.95
N GLN A 57 -5.64 2.13 15.07
CA GLN A 57 -5.53 2.73 16.41
C GLN A 57 -4.11 2.67 16.95
N ASN A 58 -3.36 1.64 16.59
CA ASN A 58 -1.99 1.41 17.02
C ASN A 58 -1.17 0.79 15.89
N ILE A 59 0.14 1.10 15.85
CA ILE A 59 1.11 0.48 14.94
C ILE A 59 2.22 -0.16 15.77
N THR A 60 2.49 -1.42 15.52
CA THR A 60 3.59 -2.17 16.13
C THR A 60 4.60 -2.62 15.08
N SER A 61 5.81 -2.94 15.49
CA SER A 61 6.84 -3.50 14.59
C SER A 61 6.31 -4.75 13.85
N ASP A 62 5.62 -5.63 14.56
CA ASP A 62 5.06 -6.86 13.99
C ASP A 62 3.93 -6.61 12.98
N MET A 63 3.22 -5.49 13.09
CA MET A 63 2.25 -5.08 12.08
C MET A 63 2.92 -4.67 10.77
N ILE A 64 4.14 -4.16 10.81
CA ILE A 64 4.91 -3.74 9.63
C ILE A 64 5.77 -4.90 9.13
N GLN A 65 6.52 -5.54 10.03
CA GLN A 65 7.38 -6.68 9.68
C GLN A 65 7.57 -7.61 10.87
N ARG A 66 7.18 -8.87 10.73
CA ARG A 66 7.55 -9.94 11.68
C ARG A 66 8.95 -10.41 11.43
N SER A 67 9.62 -10.86 12.50
CA SER A 67 10.96 -11.43 12.40
C SER A 67 11.03 -12.54 11.34
N GLY A 68 12.04 -12.48 10.47
CA GLY A 68 12.25 -13.45 9.39
C GLY A 68 11.19 -13.46 8.27
N LYS A 69 10.30 -12.47 8.22
CA LYS A 69 9.27 -12.37 7.17
C LYS A 69 9.43 -11.07 6.38
N PRO A 70 9.01 -11.05 5.10
CA PRO A 70 8.93 -9.82 4.32
C PRO A 70 8.04 -8.78 5.00
N PRO A 71 8.35 -7.47 4.81
CA PRO A 71 7.47 -6.40 5.27
C PRO A 71 6.09 -6.56 4.66
N LYS A 72 5.08 -6.38 5.51
CA LYS A 72 3.67 -6.43 5.11
C LYS A 72 2.84 -5.78 6.20
N LEU A 73 2.08 -4.74 5.86
CA LEU A 73 1.14 -4.15 6.82
C LEU A 73 0.05 -5.17 7.20
N ARG A 74 -0.04 -5.50 8.48
CA ARG A 74 -1.09 -6.36 9.02
C ARG A 74 -2.20 -5.53 9.62
N ALA A 75 -3.15 -5.17 8.77
CA ALA A 75 -4.31 -4.38 9.10
C ALA A 75 -5.54 -4.96 8.39
N LYS A 76 -6.73 -4.64 8.86
CA LYS A 76 -7.98 -5.02 8.17
C LYS A 76 -8.04 -4.39 6.79
N GLY A 77 -8.79 -4.98 5.85
CA GLY A 77 -8.89 -4.48 4.48
C GLY A 77 -9.36 -3.02 4.41
N ALA A 78 -10.37 -2.65 5.21
CA ALA A 78 -10.87 -1.28 5.29
C ALA A 78 -9.81 -0.30 5.86
N GLU A 79 -9.04 -0.71 6.88
CA GLU A 79 -7.94 0.07 7.43
C GLU A 79 -6.83 0.26 6.40
N THR A 80 -6.47 -0.83 5.69
CA THR A 80 -5.46 -0.79 4.62
C THR A 80 -5.88 0.13 3.48
N ARG A 81 -7.16 0.15 3.14
CA ARG A 81 -7.68 1.10 2.15
C ARG A 81 -7.54 2.55 2.60
N CYS A 82 -7.91 2.84 3.84
CA CYS A 82 -7.91 4.19 4.39
C CYS A 82 -6.52 4.75 4.69
N ILE A 83 -5.47 3.92 4.72
CA ILE A 83 -4.10 4.36 4.96
C ILE A 83 -3.35 4.78 3.67
N VAL A 84 -3.86 4.45 2.49
CA VAL A 84 -3.17 4.73 1.21
C VAL A 84 -2.87 6.22 1.00
N PRO A 85 -3.78 7.17 1.30
CA PRO A 85 -3.46 8.60 1.18
C PRO A 85 -2.28 9.00 2.08
N PHE A 86 -2.22 8.53 3.31
CA PHE A 86 -1.09 8.77 4.20
C PHE A 86 0.20 8.11 3.70
N ALA A 87 0.12 6.90 3.16
CA ALA A 87 1.26 6.24 2.53
C ALA A 87 1.79 7.05 1.34
N PHE A 88 0.91 7.69 0.57
CA PHE A 88 1.29 8.58 -0.51
C PHE A 88 2.08 9.80 0.01
N GLU A 89 1.61 10.47 1.08
CA GLU A 89 2.32 11.59 1.71
C GLU A 89 3.69 11.17 2.25
N CYS A 90 3.77 9.98 2.88
CA CYS A 90 5.06 9.44 3.35
C CYS A 90 6.03 9.20 2.19
N ALA A 91 5.57 8.61 1.09
CA ALA A 91 6.39 8.34 -0.07
C ALA A 91 6.83 9.62 -0.78
N GLN A 92 5.96 10.62 -0.87
CA GLN A 92 6.27 11.94 -1.40
C GLN A 92 7.35 12.62 -0.56
N LYS A 93 7.16 12.69 0.74
CA LYS A 93 8.16 13.27 1.67
C LYS A 93 9.50 12.55 1.56
N MET A 94 9.48 11.22 1.49
CA MET A 94 10.71 10.43 1.32
C MET A 94 11.44 10.81 0.03
N HIS A 95 10.71 10.97 -1.09
CA HIS A 95 11.30 11.38 -2.36
C HIS A 95 11.85 12.82 -2.32
N GLU A 96 11.12 13.76 -1.75
CA GLU A 96 11.54 15.16 -1.63
C GLU A 96 12.81 15.33 -0.78
N GLU A 97 13.03 14.48 0.23
CA GLU A 97 14.20 14.55 1.10
C GLU A 97 15.40 13.73 0.57
N MET A 98 15.17 12.61 -0.11
CA MET A 98 16.24 11.72 -0.61
C MET A 98 16.70 12.08 -2.02
N ASP A 99 15.78 12.54 -2.87
CA ASP A 99 15.99 12.94 -4.28
C ASP A 99 16.80 11.92 -5.10
N ASP A 100 16.52 10.64 -4.88
CA ASP A 100 17.17 9.54 -5.60
C ASP A 100 16.17 8.70 -6.42
N MET A 101 16.69 7.85 -7.30
CA MET A 101 15.88 7.02 -8.19
C MET A 101 15.04 5.99 -7.42
N HIS A 102 15.53 5.47 -6.31
CA HIS A 102 14.78 4.53 -5.48
C HIS A 102 13.54 5.19 -4.87
N SER A 103 13.74 6.30 -4.16
CA SER A 103 12.64 7.07 -3.54
C SER A 103 11.63 7.57 -4.57
N PHE A 104 12.10 8.00 -5.76
CA PHE A 104 11.23 8.34 -6.88
C PHE A 104 10.39 7.14 -7.33
N THR A 105 10.99 5.95 -7.47
CA THR A 105 10.28 4.74 -7.88
C THR A 105 9.25 4.31 -6.84
N VAL A 106 9.58 4.39 -5.54
CA VAL A 106 8.65 4.14 -4.43
C VAL A 106 7.49 5.13 -4.48
N PHE A 107 7.76 6.42 -4.60
CA PHE A 107 6.74 7.47 -4.69
C PHE A 107 5.79 7.21 -5.87
N ARG A 108 6.33 6.97 -7.07
CA ARG A 108 5.52 6.71 -8.27
C ARG A 108 4.71 5.41 -8.18
N CYS A 109 5.25 4.38 -7.52
CA CYS A 109 4.53 3.13 -7.26
C CYS A 109 3.32 3.36 -6.35
N VAL A 110 3.50 4.08 -5.24
CA VAL A 110 2.41 4.39 -4.31
C VAL A 110 1.40 5.34 -4.95
N ALA A 111 1.85 6.34 -5.72
CA ALA A 111 0.98 7.25 -6.47
C ALA A 111 0.07 6.48 -7.44
N SER A 112 0.62 5.55 -8.24
CA SER A 112 -0.18 4.74 -9.17
C SER A 112 -1.24 3.90 -8.46
N LEU A 113 -0.95 3.42 -7.25
CA LEU A 113 -1.91 2.72 -6.42
C LEU A 113 -3.00 3.66 -5.88
N ALA A 114 -2.64 4.87 -5.46
CA ALA A 114 -3.59 5.90 -5.03
C ALA A 114 -4.50 6.34 -6.19
N ASP A 115 -3.94 6.53 -7.39
CA ASP A 115 -4.70 6.85 -8.61
C ASP A 115 -5.75 5.78 -8.92
N TYR A 116 -5.36 4.49 -8.86
CA TYR A 116 -6.31 3.39 -9.05
C TYR A 116 -7.48 3.47 -8.06
N TYR A 117 -7.20 3.82 -6.80
CA TYR A 117 -8.22 4.01 -5.76
C TYR A 117 -9.14 5.19 -6.00
N MET A 118 -8.56 6.31 -6.39
CA MET A 118 -9.32 7.49 -6.75
C MET A 118 -10.29 7.16 -7.89
N LEU A 119 -9.82 6.47 -8.93
CA LEU A 119 -10.66 6.04 -10.06
C LEU A 119 -11.81 5.12 -9.61
N MET A 120 -11.56 4.21 -8.65
CA MET A 120 -12.61 3.38 -8.08
C MET A 120 -13.65 4.16 -7.26
N SER A 121 -13.33 5.34 -6.77
CA SER A 121 -14.26 6.19 -6.02
C SER A 121 -15.10 7.11 -6.89
N LEU A 122 -14.72 7.35 -8.15
CA LEU A 122 -15.49 8.18 -9.08
C LEU A 122 -16.86 7.55 -9.37
N ASP A 123 -17.88 8.37 -9.61
CA ASP A 123 -19.19 7.89 -10.02
C ASP A 123 -19.14 7.18 -11.38
N GLU A 124 -18.46 7.78 -12.34
CA GLU A 124 -18.22 7.20 -13.65
C GLU A 124 -16.94 6.35 -13.61
N TRP A 125 -17.09 5.06 -13.94
CA TRP A 125 -15.94 4.16 -14.04
C TRP A 125 -15.13 4.39 -15.32
N LYS A 126 -13.81 4.57 -15.17
CA LYS A 126 -12.87 4.83 -16.26
C LYS A 126 -11.88 3.65 -16.41
N PRO A 127 -12.30 2.55 -17.07
CA PRO A 127 -11.52 1.32 -17.10
C PRO A 127 -10.14 1.48 -17.77
N ALA A 128 -10.04 2.32 -18.80
CA ALA A 128 -8.76 2.57 -19.49
C ALA A 128 -7.74 3.23 -18.56
N LEU A 129 -8.14 4.24 -17.78
CA LEU A 129 -7.27 4.89 -16.81
C LEU A 129 -6.91 3.95 -15.65
N ALA A 130 -7.87 3.17 -15.17
CA ALA A 130 -7.61 2.18 -14.12
C ALA A 130 -6.63 1.10 -14.58
N LYS A 131 -6.74 0.61 -15.81
CA LYS A 131 -5.78 -0.28 -16.42
C LYS A 131 -4.39 0.35 -16.49
N GLN A 132 -4.30 1.62 -16.91
CA GLN A 132 -3.03 2.35 -16.99
C GLN A 132 -2.38 2.47 -15.60
N ALA A 133 -3.13 2.91 -14.58
CA ALA A 133 -2.64 3.03 -13.21
C ALA A 133 -2.16 1.67 -12.66
N CYS A 134 -2.91 0.60 -12.90
CA CYS A 134 -2.53 -0.74 -12.49
C CYS A 134 -1.24 -1.22 -13.18
N ARG A 135 -1.11 -1.03 -14.49
CA ARG A 135 0.11 -1.40 -15.24
C ARG A 135 1.32 -0.63 -14.74
N GLN A 136 1.19 0.68 -14.56
CA GLN A 136 2.26 1.51 -14.02
C GLN A 136 2.69 1.02 -12.63
N PHE A 137 1.74 0.74 -11.76
CA PHE A 137 1.99 0.14 -10.46
C PHE A 137 2.78 -1.18 -10.57
N CYS A 138 2.34 -2.12 -11.41
CA CYS A 138 2.99 -3.43 -11.57
C CYS A 138 4.43 -3.31 -12.08
N VAL A 139 4.67 -2.42 -13.06
CA VAL A 139 6.02 -2.17 -13.60
C VAL A 139 6.95 -1.58 -12.54
N LEU A 140 6.48 -0.57 -11.80
CA LEU A 140 7.27 0.09 -10.74
C LEU A 140 7.54 -0.86 -9.58
N TYR A 141 6.54 -1.65 -9.17
CA TYR A 141 6.74 -2.65 -8.12
C TYR A 141 7.73 -3.74 -8.55
N LYS A 142 7.70 -4.15 -9.82
CA LYS A 142 8.68 -5.09 -10.38
C LYS A 142 10.10 -4.50 -10.33
N ALA A 143 10.26 -3.24 -10.71
CA ALA A 143 11.55 -2.56 -10.63
C ALA A 143 12.10 -2.52 -9.19
N LEU A 144 11.26 -2.19 -8.20
CA LEU A 144 11.62 -2.24 -6.77
C LEU A 144 11.98 -3.66 -6.31
N SER A 145 11.28 -4.67 -6.81
CA SER A 145 11.58 -6.08 -6.51
C SER A 145 12.95 -6.51 -7.07
N ASP A 146 13.26 -6.11 -8.29
CA ASP A 146 14.52 -6.43 -8.93
C ASP A 146 15.71 -5.72 -8.25
N GLU A 147 15.54 -4.45 -7.90
CA GLU A 147 16.51 -3.68 -7.14
C GLU A 147 16.78 -4.32 -5.76
N ALA A 148 15.72 -4.67 -5.04
CA ALA A 148 15.83 -5.31 -3.74
C ALA A 148 16.54 -6.67 -3.83
N SER A 149 16.21 -7.48 -4.84
CA SER A 149 16.84 -8.78 -5.06
C SER A 149 18.33 -8.64 -5.37
N ALA A 150 18.69 -7.66 -6.19
CA ALA A 150 20.11 -7.36 -6.50
C ALA A 150 20.88 -6.88 -5.27
N LYS A 151 20.28 -6.02 -4.44
CA LYS A 151 20.92 -5.42 -3.27
C LYS A 151 21.10 -6.40 -2.11
N TYR A 152 20.09 -7.25 -1.86
CA TYR A 152 20.06 -8.10 -0.66
C TYR A 152 20.31 -9.58 -0.95
N ASN A 153 20.49 -9.94 -2.21
CA ASN A 153 20.70 -11.32 -2.69
C ASN A 153 19.59 -12.31 -2.24
N HIS A 154 18.39 -11.82 -1.94
CA HIS A 154 17.21 -12.62 -1.65
C HIS A 154 15.94 -11.76 -1.62
N ASP A 155 14.80 -12.42 -1.83
CA ASP A 155 13.46 -11.80 -1.93
C ASP A 155 12.86 -11.41 -0.58
N VAL A 156 13.52 -10.57 0.21
CA VAL A 156 12.95 -10.12 1.50
C VAL A 156 12.09 -8.89 1.35
N PHE A 157 12.57 -7.89 0.58
CA PHE A 157 11.87 -6.63 0.35
C PHE A 157 11.21 -6.62 -1.02
N TRP A 158 10.09 -5.91 -1.14
CA TRP A 158 9.35 -5.72 -2.40
C TRP A 158 9.05 -7.03 -3.15
N ARG A 159 8.83 -8.10 -2.40
CA ARG A 159 8.65 -9.44 -2.96
C ARG A 159 7.42 -9.53 -3.85
N LEU A 160 7.60 -9.98 -5.10
CA LEU A 160 6.50 -10.30 -6.00
C LEU A 160 5.71 -11.51 -5.49
N LYS A 161 4.39 -11.44 -5.58
CA LYS A 161 3.46 -12.50 -5.16
C LYS A 161 2.39 -12.72 -6.22
N PRO A 162 1.77 -13.90 -6.30
CA PRO A 162 0.69 -14.18 -7.26
C PRO A 162 -0.47 -13.17 -7.22
N LYS A 163 -0.71 -12.53 -6.07
CA LYS A 163 -1.76 -11.51 -5.90
C LYS A 163 -1.58 -10.28 -6.80
N PHE A 164 -0.35 -9.97 -7.21
CA PHE A 164 -0.08 -8.87 -8.16
C PHE A 164 -0.63 -9.21 -9.54
N HIS A 165 -0.44 -10.46 -10.00
CA HIS A 165 -1.01 -10.92 -11.24
C HIS A 165 -2.55 -10.90 -11.20
N MET A 166 -3.14 -11.39 -10.11
CA MET A 166 -4.60 -11.32 -9.92
C MET A 166 -5.12 -9.88 -9.91
N PHE A 167 -4.36 -8.93 -9.36
CA PHE A 167 -4.73 -7.52 -9.41
C PHE A 167 -4.67 -6.98 -10.85
N GLN A 168 -3.65 -7.35 -11.61
CA GLN A 168 -3.52 -6.97 -13.01
C GLN A 168 -4.68 -7.52 -13.83
N ASP A 169 -5.02 -8.81 -13.72
CA ASP A 169 -6.16 -9.42 -14.40
C ASP A 169 -7.48 -8.73 -14.05
N MET A 170 -7.66 -8.39 -12.78
CA MET A 170 -8.85 -7.67 -12.33
C MET A 170 -8.96 -6.29 -12.97
N ALA A 171 -7.87 -5.55 -13.08
CA ALA A 171 -7.87 -4.21 -13.66
C ALA A 171 -7.93 -4.24 -15.19
N GLU A 172 -7.22 -5.19 -15.82
CA GLU A 172 -7.08 -5.24 -17.28
C GLU A 172 -8.24 -5.94 -18.00
N TYR A 173 -8.83 -6.94 -17.38
CA TYR A 173 -9.91 -7.74 -17.98
C TYR A 173 -11.24 -7.52 -17.26
N HIS A 174 -11.34 -7.87 -15.99
CA HIS A 174 -12.60 -7.81 -15.26
C HIS A 174 -13.18 -6.41 -15.16
N GLY A 175 -12.33 -5.39 -15.01
CA GLY A 175 -12.75 -3.99 -14.97
C GLY A 175 -13.40 -3.49 -16.26
N PHE A 176 -13.08 -4.11 -17.42
CA PHE A 176 -13.72 -3.80 -18.70
C PHE A 176 -15.02 -4.57 -18.90
N VAL A 177 -15.04 -5.86 -18.51
CA VAL A 177 -16.17 -6.76 -18.78
C VAL A 177 -17.25 -6.65 -17.74
N LEU A 178 -16.87 -6.61 -16.47
CA LEU A 178 -17.80 -6.62 -15.32
C LEU A 178 -18.07 -5.23 -14.75
N GLY A 179 -17.37 -4.20 -15.24
CA GLY A 179 -17.49 -2.84 -14.75
C GLY A 179 -16.62 -2.57 -13.52
N LYS A 180 -17.05 -1.60 -12.74
CA LYS A 180 -16.28 -1.06 -11.61
C LYS A 180 -16.05 -2.12 -10.53
N PRO A 181 -14.79 -2.46 -10.18
CA PRO A 181 -14.50 -3.50 -9.19
C PRO A 181 -15.17 -3.29 -7.83
N ARG A 182 -15.45 -2.04 -7.47
CA ARG A 182 -16.16 -1.71 -6.23
C ARG A 182 -17.57 -2.30 -6.17
N THR A 183 -18.22 -2.62 -7.27
CA THR A 183 -19.57 -3.16 -7.30
C THR A 183 -19.64 -4.65 -6.98
N PHE A 184 -18.51 -5.35 -7.04
CA PHE A 184 -18.41 -6.80 -6.80
C PHE A 184 -17.31 -7.20 -5.81
N TRP A 185 -16.91 -6.29 -4.90
CA TRP A 185 -16.03 -6.67 -3.80
C TRP A 185 -16.84 -7.31 -2.66
N ASN A 186 -16.18 -8.21 -1.97
CA ASN A 186 -16.78 -9.04 -0.93
C ASN A 186 -16.46 -8.55 0.50
N TYR A 187 -16.40 -7.25 0.73
CA TYR A 187 -16.16 -6.72 2.08
C TYR A 187 -17.24 -7.13 3.09
N MET A 188 -18.50 -7.21 2.63
CA MET A 188 -19.63 -7.59 3.48
C MET A 188 -19.56 -9.06 3.88
N ASP A 189 -19.06 -9.93 3.00
CA ASP A 189 -18.93 -11.37 3.28
C ASP A 189 -17.85 -11.67 4.32
N GLU A 190 -16.78 -10.86 4.37
CA GLU A 190 -15.71 -11.03 5.37
C GLU A 190 -16.10 -10.53 6.76
N ASP A 191 -16.88 -9.45 6.87
CA ASP A 191 -17.43 -9.02 8.15
C ASP A 191 -18.40 -10.08 8.70
N PHE A 192 -19.08 -10.85 7.84
CA PHE A 192 -20.00 -11.92 8.24
C PHE A 192 -19.27 -13.17 8.77
N VAL A 193 -18.12 -13.54 8.16
CA VAL A 193 -17.31 -14.69 8.59
C VAL A 193 -16.62 -14.45 9.94
N GLY A 194 -16.44 -13.22 10.35
CA GLY A 194 -15.89 -12.85 11.66
C GLY A 194 -16.90 -12.94 12.83
N TRP A 195 -18.16 -13.33 12.56
CA TRP A 195 -19.25 -13.43 13.56
C TRP A 195 -19.71 -14.87 13.82
N VAL A 196 -19.02 -15.88 13.26
CA VAL A 196 -19.34 -17.31 13.46
C VAL A 196 -18.29 -17.99 14.34
#